data_371e847e60a805c6ec92ad0c693e45ae
#
_entry.id   371e847e60a805c6ec92ad0c693e45ae
#
_cell.length_a   1.000
_cell.length_b   1.000
_cell.length_c   1.000
_cell.angle_alpha   90.00
_cell.angle_beta   90.00
_cell.angle_gamma   90.00
#
_symmetry.space_group_name_H-M   'P 1'
#
loop_
_entity.id
_entity.type
_entity.pdbx_description
1 polymer ?
#
loop_
_entity_poly.entity_id
_entity_poly.type
_entity_poly.pdbx_seq_one_letter_code
_entity_poly.pdbx_strand_id
1 'polypeptide(L)'
;MTYVTPEQRALYQDEGYMILPKVIPADTRSVLREEGSYFLGYKDSQMDSQGITVDGINHRGSRYFISNLYRLSNRMREFTFSPMMAEIAQAALGPDVYLFNEQWVVKNAEQGMKFSWHQDSGYVKRSHPNIEHPPYLTCWVTLDDVSEENG
;
A
#
# COMPACT_ATOMS: atom_id res chain seq x y z
N MET A 1 -2.45 18.98 14.48
CA MET A 1 -3.28 18.85 13.27
C MET A 1 -3.86 17.45 13.34
N THR A 2 -5.16 17.28 13.22
CA THR A 2 -5.82 15.96 13.29
C THR A 2 -6.05 15.48 11.86
N TYR A 3 -5.59 14.28 11.53
CA TYR A 3 -5.70 13.71 10.17
C TYR A 3 -7.03 12.98 9.94
N VAL A 4 -7.64 12.46 11.01
CA VAL A 4 -8.91 11.75 10.95
C VAL A 4 -9.97 12.48 11.77
N THR A 5 -11.06 12.90 11.14
CA THR A 5 -12.16 13.56 11.84
C THR A 5 -13.07 12.54 12.55
N PRO A 6 -13.87 12.96 13.54
CA PRO A 6 -14.85 12.08 14.16
C PRO A 6 -15.83 11.45 13.17
N GLU A 7 -16.25 12.20 12.15
CA GLU A 7 -17.17 11.74 11.11
C GLU A 7 -16.54 10.66 10.23
N GLN A 8 -15.26 10.83 9.87
CA GLN A 8 -14.50 9.83 9.11
C GLN A 8 -14.32 8.54 9.91
N ARG A 9 -14.06 8.68 11.22
CA ARG A 9 -13.97 7.52 12.11
C ARG A 9 -15.30 6.81 12.25
N ALA A 10 -16.42 7.54 12.38
CA ALA A 10 -17.75 6.96 12.41
C ALA A 10 -18.07 6.22 11.10
N LEU A 11 -17.77 6.84 9.95
CA LEU A 11 -17.94 6.21 8.64
C LEU A 11 -17.17 4.89 8.54
N TYR A 12 -15.91 4.86 9.02
CA TYR A 12 -15.12 3.63 9.03
C TYR A 12 -15.76 2.53 9.89
N GLN A 13 -16.33 2.89 11.03
CA GLN A 13 -16.99 1.92 11.92
C GLN A 13 -18.29 1.37 11.32
N ASP A 14 -19.04 2.21 10.62
CA ASP A 14 -20.34 1.86 10.05
C ASP A 14 -20.21 1.13 8.70
N GLU A 15 -19.31 1.61 7.82
CA GLU A 15 -19.18 1.16 6.43
C GLU A 15 -17.92 0.33 6.16
N GLY A 16 -16.97 0.30 7.10
CA GLY A 16 -15.71 -0.43 6.95
C GLY A 16 -14.64 0.28 6.12
N TYR A 17 -14.87 1.52 5.71
CA TYR A 17 -13.87 2.33 5.01
C TYR A 17 -13.99 3.81 5.35
N MET A 18 -12.90 4.56 5.11
CA MET A 18 -12.90 6.03 5.11
C MET A 18 -11.97 6.55 4.03
N ILE A 19 -12.29 7.74 3.50
CA ILE A 19 -11.46 8.42 2.50
C ILE A 19 -10.87 9.67 3.15
N LEU A 20 -9.56 9.82 3.03
CA LEU A 20 -8.80 10.94 3.58
C LEU A 20 -8.20 11.77 2.42
N PRO A 21 -8.96 12.71 1.86
CA PRO A 21 -8.50 13.45 0.70
C PRO A 21 -7.38 14.43 1.06
N LYS A 22 -6.32 14.45 0.23
CA LYS A 22 -5.22 15.42 0.30
C LYS A 22 -4.47 15.48 1.64
N VAL A 23 -4.44 14.37 2.39
CA VAL A 23 -3.72 14.32 3.66
C VAL A 23 -2.21 14.21 3.50
N ILE A 24 -1.73 13.72 2.35
CA ILE A 24 -0.30 13.55 2.08
C ILE A 24 0.23 14.82 1.43
N PRO A 25 1.21 15.51 2.04
CA PRO A 25 1.86 16.68 1.46
C PRO A 25 2.49 16.40 0.09
N ALA A 26 2.55 17.40 -0.77
CA ALA A 26 3.07 17.25 -2.12
C ALA A 26 4.56 16.85 -2.16
N ASP A 27 5.36 17.40 -1.26
CA ASP A 27 6.77 17.06 -1.09
C ASP A 27 6.97 15.60 -0.66
N THR A 28 6.19 15.14 0.33
CA THR A 28 6.18 13.74 0.76
C THR A 28 5.79 12.82 -0.40
N ARG A 29 4.77 13.18 -1.17
CA ARG A 29 4.33 12.42 -2.34
C ARG A 29 5.42 12.34 -3.41
N SER A 30 6.15 13.43 -3.66
CA SER A 30 7.30 13.44 -4.58
C SER A 30 8.41 12.50 -4.11
N VAL A 31 8.75 12.54 -2.83
CA VAL A 31 9.73 11.62 -2.23
C VAL A 31 9.32 10.17 -2.39
N LEU A 32 8.06 9.84 -2.12
CA LEU A 32 7.56 8.47 -2.27
C LEU A 32 7.62 7.99 -3.73
N ARG A 33 7.32 8.86 -4.68
CA ARG A 33 7.44 8.54 -6.12
C ARG A 33 8.88 8.29 -6.54
N GLU A 34 9.83 9.10 -6.07
CA GLU A 34 11.25 8.89 -6.32
C GLU A 34 11.74 7.54 -5.79
N GLU A 35 11.41 7.24 -4.54
CA GLU A 35 11.77 5.96 -3.91
C GLU A 35 11.14 4.78 -4.65
N GLY A 36 9.85 4.87 -4.98
CA GLY A 36 9.15 3.83 -5.73
C GLY A 36 9.77 3.60 -7.11
N SER A 37 10.12 4.67 -7.84
CA SER A 37 10.80 4.57 -9.14
C SER A 37 12.18 3.93 -9.02
N TYR A 38 12.94 4.28 -7.98
CA TYR A 38 14.23 3.67 -7.71
C TYR A 38 14.11 2.15 -7.48
N PHE A 39 13.20 1.73 -6.60
CA PHE A 39 13.03 0.31 -6.29
C PHE A 39 12.39 -0.49 -7.45
N LEU A 40 11.58 0.16 -8.28
CA LEU A 40 11.11 -0.43 -9.52
C LEU A 40 12.28 -0.74 -10.47
N GLY A 41 13.16 0.23 -10.72
CA GLY A 41 14.35 0.03 -11.52
C GLY A 41 15.31 -1.02 -10.93
N TYR A 42 15.44 -1.05 -9.62
CA TYR A 42 16.22 -2.08 -8.92
C TYR A 42 15.62 -3.48 -9.13
N LYS A 43 14.29 -3.61 -9.03
CA LYS A 43 13.59 -4.87 -9.29
C LYS A 43 13.75 -5.32 -10.75
N ASP A 44 13.65 -4.40 -11.70
CA ASP A 44 13.90 -4.67 -13.11
C ASP A 44 15.33 -5.18 -13.35
N SER A 45 16.32 -4.52 -12.75
CA SER A 45 17.73 -4.93 -12.85
C SER A 45 17.96 -6.35 -12.28
N GLN A 46 17.30 -6.68 -11.17
CA GLN A 46 17.37 -8.04 -10.62
C GLN A 46 16.78 -9.08 -11.59
N MET A 47 15.60 -8.80 -12.16
CA MET A 47 14.96 -9.69 -13.13
C MET A 47 15.80 -9.86 -14.40
N ASP A 48 16.36 -8.77 -14.91
CA ASP A 48 17.26 -8.78 -16.08
C ASP A 48 18.54 -9.61 -15.83
N SER A 49 19.14 -9.48 -14.65
CA SER A 49 20.33 -10.26 -14.28
C SER A 49 20.08 -11.76 -14.20
N GLN A 50 18.83 -12.16 -13.96
CA GLN A 50 18.38 -13.56 -13.93
C GLN A 50 17.80 -14.03 -15.27
N GLY A 51 17.66 -13.14 -16.25
CA GLY A 51 17.06 -13.45 -17.54
C GLY A 51 15.57 -13.81 -17.48
N ILE A 52 14.84 -13.27 -16.48
CA ILE A 52 13.42 -13.56 -16.26
C ILE A 52 12.55 -12.31 -16.48
N THR A 53 11.33 -12.53 -16.93
CA THR A 53 10.31 -11.48 -17.09
C THR A 53 9.16 -11.63 -16.09
N VAL A 54 9.14 -12.74 -15.34
CA VAL A 54 8.15 -13.02 -14.29
C VAL A 54 8.89 -13.50 -13.04
N ASP A 55 8.57 -12.87 -11.90
CA ASP A 55 9.06 -13.22 -10.58
C ASP A 55 7.90 -13.21 -9.59
N GLY A 56 7.32 -14.38 -9.32
CA GLY A 56 6.10 -14.52 -8.53
C GLY A 56 4.92 -13.79 -9.17
N ILE A 57 4.42 -12.76 -8.47
CA ILE A 57 3.33 -11.92 -8.97
C ILE A 57 3.82 -10.67 -9.72
N ASN A 58 5.16 -10.48 -9.81
CA ASN A 58 5.76 -9.38 -10.53
C ASN A 58 5.95 -9.76 -12.00
N HIS A 59 5.51 -8.90 -12.90
CA HIS A 59 5.66 -9.04 -14.34
C HIS A 59 6.36 -7.79 -14.86
N ARG A 60 7.56 -7.98 -15.41
CA ARG A 60 8.43 -6.90 -15.86
C ARG A 60 7.72 -5.99 -16.86
N GLY A 61 7.78 -4.68 -16.60
CA GLY A 61 7.14 -3.64 -17.42
C GLY A 61 5.60 -3.58 -17.33
N SER A 62 4.96 -4.43 -16.51
CA SER A 62 3.51 -4.55 -16.49
C SER A 62 2.92 -4.35 -15.09
N ARG A 63 3.41 -5.12 -14.11
CA ARG A 63 2.85 -5.14 -12.76
C ARG A 63 3.92 -5.47 -11.75
N TYR A 64 3.94 -4.71 -10.63
CA TYR A 64 4.88 -4.97 -9.55
C TYR A 64 4.19 -4.88 -8.19
N PHE A 65 4.65 -5.75 -7.28
CA PHE A 65 4.35 -5.77 -5.87
C PHE A 65 5.65 -5.89 -5.10
N ILE A 66 6.19 -4.76 -4.66
CA ILE A 66 7.49 -4.71 -3.98
C ILE A 66 7.23 -4.44 -2.51
N SER A 67 7.49 -5.41 -1.66
CA SER A 67 7.12 -5.36 -0.24
C SER A 67 8.29 -4.97 0.65
N ASN A 68 7.96 -4.37 1.80
CA ASN A 68 8.88 -4.08 2.89
C ASN A 68 10.00 -3.09 2.53
N LEU A 69 9.72 -2.12 1.66
CA LEU A 69 10.68 -1.08 1.28
C LEU A 69 11.14 -0.22 2.47
N TYR A 70 10.32 -0.10 3.50
CA TYR A 70 10.69 0.56 4.75
C TYR A 70 11.93 -0.03 5.44
N ARG A 71 12.30 -1.26 5.11
CA ARG A 71 13.52 -1.92 5.62
C ARG A 71 14.77 -1.51 4.85
N LEU A 72 14.60 -1.04 3.62
CA LEU A 72 15.67 -0.71 2.68
C LEU A 72 15.85 0.80 2.52
N SER A 73 14.80 1.58 2.70
CA SER A 73 14.79 3.04 2.55
C SER A 73 14.40 3.72 3.86
N ASN A 74 15.21 4.68 4.31
CA ASN A 74 14.87 5.54 5.44
C ASN A 74 13.66 6.43 5.11
N ARG A 75 13.54 6.92 3.89
CA ARG A 75 12.42 7.76 3.45
C ARG A 75 11.09 7.00 3.50
N MET A 76 11.07 5.74 3.02
CA MET A 76 9.89 4.88 3.14
C MET A 76 9.58 4.58 4.61
N ARG A 77 10.60 4.36 5.43
CA ARG A 77 10.42 4.15 6.88
C ARG A 77 9.84 5.37 7.57
N GLU A 78 10.35 6.56 7.30
CA GLU A 78 9.86 7.82 7.88
C GLU A 78 8.40 8.06 7.53
N PHE A 79 7.98 7.77 6.30
CA PHE A 79 6.59 7.85 5.90
C PHE A 79 5.74 6.79 6.61
N THR A 80 6.13 5.52 6.53
CA THR A 80 5.36 4.38 7.06
C THR A 80 5.13 4.49 8.58
N PHE A 81 6.11 4.99 9.32
CA PHE A 81 6.03 5.20 10.76
C PHE A 81 5.82 6.66 11.15
N SER A 82 5.30 7.48 10.24
CA SER A 82 5.00 8.88 10.54
C SER A 82 3.86 9.02 11.56
N PRO A 83 3.81 10.13 12.30
CA PRO A 83 2.68 10.42 13.18
C PRO A 83 1.32 10.40 12.46
N MET A 84 1.29 10.80 11.18
CA MET A 84 0.10 10.73 10.33
C MET A 84 -0.38 9.29 10.16
N MET A 85 0.49 8.38 9.75
CA MET A 85 0.13 6.97 9.55
C MET A 85 -0.25 6.29 10.87
N ALA A 86 0.43 6.65 11.96
CA ALA A 86 0.08 6.16 13.29
C ALA A 86 -1.32 6.61 13.70
N GLU A 87 -1.66 7.91 13.55
CA GLU A 87 -3.01 8.43 13.87
C GLU A 87 -4.09 7.75 13.03
N ILE A 88 -3.87 7.57 11.73
CA ILE A 88 -4.83 6.90 10.83
C ILE A 88 -5.08 5.46 11.28
N ALA A 89 -4.02 4.71 11.55
CA ALA A 89 -4.12 3.32 11.98
C ALA A 89 -4.80 3.20 13.36
N GLN A 90 -4.44 4.05 14.30
CA GLN A 90 -5.04 4.08 15.64
C GLN A 90 -6.51 4.51 15.63
N ALA A 91 -6.90 5.41 14.73
CA ALA A 91 -8.30 5.79 14.57
C ALA A 91 -9.20 4.62 14.15
N ALA A 92 -8.65 3.68 13.37
CA ALA A 92 -9.36 2.51 12.88
C ALA A 92 -9.30 1.31 13.85
N LEU A 93 -8.13 1.03 14.41
CA LEU A 93 -7.85 -0.23 15.13
C LEU A 93 -7.67 -0.08 16.63
N GLY A 94 -7.55 1.15 17.15
CA GLY A 94 -7.28 1.40 18.57
C GLY A 94 -5.81 1.76 18.84
N PRO A 95 -5.42 1.94 20.11
CA PRO A 95 -4.15 2.55 20.48
C PRO A 95 -2.92 1.71 20.12
N ASP A 96 -3.04 0.40 20.13
CA ASP A 96 -1.93 -0.52 19.91
C ASP A 96 -2.01 -1.09 18.49
N VAL A 97 -1.18 -0.55 17.59
CA VAL A 97 -1.12 -0.96 16.19
C VAL A 97 0.27 -1.41 15.78
N TYR A 98 0.33 -2.41 14.95
CA TYR A 98 1.57 -2.99 14.44
C TYR A 98 1.55 -3.03 12.92
N LEU A 99 2.70 -2.73 12.29
CA LEU A 99 2.82 -2.89 10.86
C LEU A 99 2.88 -4.39 10.51
N PHE A 100 1.92 -4.81 9.72
CA PHE A 100 1.84 -6.18 9.20
C PHE A 100 2.61 -6.31 7.89
N ASN A 101 2.35 -5.40 6.94
CA ASN A 101 2.97 -5.38 5.63
C ASN A 101 2.98 -3.93 5.10
N GLU A 102 3.98 -3.60 4.30
CA GLU A 102 4.01 -2.40 3.46
C GLU A 102 4.35 -2.86 2.04
N GLN A 103 3.62 -2.37 1.06
CA GLN A 103 3.76 -2.82 -0.31
C GLN A 103 3.63 -1.67 -1.29
N TRP A 104 4.61 -1.55 -2.17
CA TRP A 104 4.55 -0.69 -3.34
C TRP A 104 3.90 -1.44 -4.50
N VAL A 105 2.76 -0.92 -4.97
CA VAL A 105 2.02 -1.53 -6.07
C VAL A 105 2.09 -0.64 -7.28
N VAL A 106 2.58 -1.18 -8.39
CA VAL A 106 2.64 -0.49 -9.68
C VAL A 106 1.83 -1.28 -10.72
N LYS A 107 0.98 -0.58 -11.44
CA LYS A 107 0.25 -1.10 -12.60
C LYS A 107 0.58 -0.23 -13.81
N ASN A 108 0.93 -0.85 -14.94
CA ASN A 108 1.10 -0.12 -16.19
C ASN A 108 -0.28 0.18 -16.80
N ALA A 109 -0.48 1.43 -17.21
CA ALA A 109 -1.73 1.92 -17.79
C ALA A 109 -2.12 1.21 -19.11
N GLU A 110 -1.13 0.84 -19.93
CA GLU A 110 -1.38 0.32 -21.28
C GLU A 110 -1.85 -1.14 -21.34
N GLN A 111 -1.68 -1.92 -20.29
CA GLN A 111 -1.94 -3.35 -20.31
C GLN A 111 -3.21 -3.81 -19.60
N GLY A 112 -4.03 -2.88 -19.12
CA GLY A 112 -5.36 -3.18 -18.61
C GLY A 112 -5.42 -4.29 -17.55
N MET A 113 -4.44 -4.35 -16.66
CA MET A 113 -4.35 -5.38 -15.62
C MET A 113 -5.50 -5.22 -14.64
N LYS A 114 -6.48 -6.09 -14.77
CA LYS A 114 -7.61 -6.13 -13.83
C LYS A 114 -7.27 -7.06 -12.67
N PHE A 115 -7.57 -6.63 -11.46
CA PHE A 115 -7.61 -7.50 -10.30
C PHE A 115 -9.04 -8.01 -10.11
N SER A 116 -9.18 -9.31 -9.85
CA SER A 116 -10.47 -9.86 -9.45
C SER A 116 -10.88 -9.28 -8.09
N TRP A 117 -12.16 -9.07 -7.91
CA TRP A 117 -12.71 -8.71 -6.61
C TRP A 117 -12.34 -9.76 -5.57
N HIS A 118 -11.85 -9.33 -4.42
CA HIS A 118 -11.39 -10.19 -3.35
C HIS A 118 -11.51 -9.49 -1.99
N GLN A 119 -11.37 -10.26 -0.95
CA GLN A 119 -11.12 -9.77 0.40
C GLN A 119 -9.70 -10.17 0.79
N ASP A 120 -8.91 -9.22 1.30
CA ASP A 120 -7.52 -9.47 1.70
C ASP A 120 -7.40 -10.57 2.76
N SER A 121 -8.37 -10.67 3.67
CA SER A 121 -8.48 -11.76 4.64
C SER A 121 -8.46 -13.15 4.01
N GLY A 122 -8.91 -13.28 2.76
CA GLY A 122 -8.85 -14.54 2.01
C GLY A 122 -7.43 -15.05 1.82
N TYR A 123 -6.48 -14.16 1.61
CA TYR A 123 -5.05 -14.52 1.47
C TYR A 123 -4.47 -15.00 2.80
N VAL A 124 -4.80 -14.32 3.91
CA VAL A 124 -4.34 -14.73 5.24
C VAL A 124 -4.91 -16.10 5.61
N LYS A 125 -6.21 -16.31 5.41
CA LYS A 125 -6.88 -17.60 5.67
C LYS A 125 -6.32 -18.74 4.81
N ARG A 126 -5.99 -18.46 3.54
CA ARG A 126 -5.38 -19.46 2.66
C ARG A 126 -4.00 -19.90 3.14
N SER A 127 -3.20 -18.96 3.63
CA SER A 127 -1.84 -19.24 4.14
C SER A 127 -1.86 -19.87 5.53
N HIS A 128 -2.88 -19.55 6.32
CA HIS A 128 -3.01 -19.96 7.72
C HIS A 128 -4.46 -20.38 8.04
N PRO A 129 -4.94 -21.51 7.48
CA PRO A 129 -6.36 -21.88 7.52
C PRO A 129 -6.91 -22.15 8.94
N ASN A 130 -6.04 -22.48 9.88
CA ASN A 130 -6.39 -22.83 11.26
C ASN A 130 -6.18 -21.67 12.25
N ILE A 131 -5.81 -20.48 11.77
CA ILE A 131 -5.59 -19.30 12.61
C ILE A 131 -6.71 -18.31 12.37
N GLU A 132 -7.40 -17.95 13.45
CA GLU A 132 -8.27 -16.80 13.48
C GLU A 132 -7.40 -15.56 13.68
N HIS A 133 -7.34 -14.67 12.68
CA HIS A 133 -6.56 -13.44 12.78
C HIS A 133 -7.44 -12.27 13.26
N PRO A 134 -6.89 -11.34 14.05
CA PRO A 134 -7.60 -10.13 14.41
C PRO A 134 -7.88 -9.27 13.16
N PRO A 135 -8.82 -8.33 13.23
CA PRO A 135 -9.02 -7.34 12.18
C PRO A 135 -7.71 -6.60 11.87
N TYR A 136 -7.46 -6.30 10.60
CA TYR A 136 -6.37 -5.45 10.17
C TYR A 136 -6.85 -4.38 9.19
N LEU A 137 -6.09 -3.30 9.09
CA LEU A 137 -6.37 -2.15 8.24
C LEU A 137 -5.46 -2.19 7.02
N THR A 138 -6.02 -2.01 5.84
CA THR A 138 -5.28 -1.70 4.62
C THR A 138 -5.39 -0.21 4.34
N CYS A 139 -4.25 0.50 4.35
CA CYS A 139 -4.16 1.90 3.96
C CYS A 139 -3.73 2.00 2.49
N TRP A 140 -4.66 2.32 1.60
CA TRP A 140 -4.35 2.62 0.21
C TRP A 140 -3.91 4.07 0.05
N VAL A 141 -2.66 4.26 -0.35
CA VAL A 141 -2.06 5.58 -0.58
C VAL A 141 -1.89 5.77 -2.07
N THR A 142 -2.73 6.63 -2.67
CA THR A 142 -2.59 6.97 -4.09
C THR A 142 -1.52 8.06 -4.24
N LEU A 143 -0.59 7.85 -5.15
CA LEU A 143 0.49 8.80 -5.45
C LEU A 143 0.26 9.54 -6.75
N ASP A 144 -0.65 9.06 -7.58
CA ASP A 144 -1.14 9.69 -8.80
C ASP A 144 -2.62 10.07 -8.64
N ASP A 145 -3.10 10.93 -9.51
CA ASP A 145 -4.52 11.19 -9.62
C ASP A 145 -5.20 9.95 -10.22
N VAL A 146 -6.13 9.36 -9.47
CA VAL A 146 -6.87 8.17 -9.89
C VAL A 146 -8.32 8.50 -10.18
N SER A 147 -8.85 7.85 -11.21
CA SER A 147 -10.24 7.94 -11.64
C SER A 147 -10.73 6.56 -12.08
N GLU A 148 -12.00 6.46 -12.46
CA GLU A 148 -12.55 5.21 -13.03
C GLU A 148 -11.88 4.81 -14.35
N GLU A 149 -11.25 5.76 -15.05
CA GLU A 149 -10.58 5.52 -16.33
C GLU A 149 -9.18 4.92 -16.17
N ASN A 150 -8.48 5.23 -15.08
CA ASN A 150 -7.08 4.84 -14.86
C ASN A 150 -6.83 4.04 -13.56
N GLY A 151 -7.86 3.79 -12.77
CA GLY A 151 -7.79 3.15 -11.44
C GLY A 151 -7.90 1.63 -11.43
#